data_be68e103949baf6d2746c88981979b2b
#
_entry.id   be68e103949baf6d2746c88981979b2b
#
_cell.length_a   1.000
_cell.length_b   1.000
_cell.length_c   1.000
_cell.angle_alpha   90.00
_cell.angle_beta   90.00
_cell.angle_gamma   90.00
#
_symmetry.space_group_name_H-M   'P 1'
#
loop_
_entity.id
_entity.type
_entity.pdbx_description
1 polymer ?
#
loop_
_entity_poly.entity_id
_entity_poly.type
_entity_poly.pdbx_seq_one_letter_code
_entity_poly.pdbx_strand_id
1 'polypeptide(L)'
;MRRPGALQPILWFLVTLSTFAHGPALTSSPGVAHAQSPPGIPRTSDGKPDLSGIWQAMNTAAWDIQDHAAQKGVPGGPGVVDGNDIPYQPWALAKKKQNYEQRATLDPEAKCYLPGVPRMMYMPFPFQIIQTPGELTMLFEFVHAVRFVFTNGEPHPRGPIDWWLGDSRGHWEGDTLVVDVVHFNDQTWFDRAGNFHSEALHLVERYTLITPDHIQYAVMVEDPKVFTRPWNMSMTLYRHKNRNAQLFDYECYGFDLEKYYPYPEMRVPQ
;
A
#
# COMPACT_ATOMS: atom_id res chain seq x y z
N MET A 1 -34.73 77.28 -45.01
CA MET A 1 -34.70 78.42 -44.08
C MET A 1 -33.52 78.23 -43.13
N ARG A 2 -32.65 79.19 -43.09
CA ARG A 2 -31.42 79.25 -42.31
C ARG A 2 -31.70 79.45 -40.82
N ARG A 3 -30.87 78.92 -39.97
CA ARG A 3 -30.34 79.64 -38.81
C ARG A 3 -29.16 78.90 -38.17
N PRO A 4 -28.29 79.62 -37.49
CA PRO A 4 -26.83 79.34 -37.37
C PRO A 4 -26.39 78.89 -36.01
N GLY A 5 -25.20 78.40 -35.99
CA GLY A 5 -24.09 78.34 -35.16
C GLY A 5 -24.12 78.81 -33.68
N ALA A 6 -23.54 78.00 -32.82
CA ALA A 6 -22.99 78.49 -31.60
C ALA A 6 -21.62 77.76 -31.37
N LEU A 7 -20.58 78.60 -31.34
CA LEU A 7 -19.23 78.25 -30.94
C LEU A 7 -19.20 77.98 -29.43
N GLN A 8 -18.58 76.91 -29.03
CA GLN A 8 -18.18 76.68 -27.62
C GLN A 8 -16.67 76.51 -27.51
N PRO A 9 -16.06 77.01 -26.42
CA PRO A 9 -14.63 77.12 -26.28
C PRO A 9 -13.98 75.85 -25.90
N ILE A 10 -12.79 75.65 -26.47
CA ILE A 10 -11.87 74.49 -26.15
C ILE A 10 -11.27 74.73 -24.82
N LEU A 11 -11.61 73.80 -23.86
CA LEU A 11 -10.94 73.71 -22.59
C LEU A 11 -9.78 72.72 -22.73
N TRP A 12 -8.54 73.16 -22.55
CA TRP A 12 -7.36 72.33 -22.48
C TRP A 12 -7.29 71.67 -21.12
N PHE A 13 -7.48 70.35 -21.03
CA PHE A 13 -7.12 69.59 -19.85
C PHE A 13 -5.69 69.05 -20.00
N LEU A 14 -4.81 69.54 -19.13
CA LEU A 14 -3.49 68.99 -18.92
C LEU A 14 -3.62 67.62 -18.27
N VAL A 15 -3.36 66.55 -19.04
CA VAL A 15 -3.23 65.18 -18.50
C VAL A 15 -1.83 64.99 -18.03
N THR A 16 -1.64 64.97 -16.71
CA THR A 16 -0.37 64.55 -16.07
C THR A 16 -0.23 63.06 -16.17
N LEU A 17 0.72 62.58 -16.95
CA LEU A 17 1.05 61.17 -17.13
C LEU A 17 1.79 60.69 -15.89
N SER A 18 1.10 60.01 -14.94
CA SER A 18 1.71 59.32 -13.83
C SER A 18 2.17 57.93 -14.31
N THR A 19 3.47 57.78 -14.49
CA THR A 19 4.08 56.48 -14.79
C THR A 19 4.08 55.60 -13.54
N PHE A 20 3.12 54.69 -13.44
CA PHE A 20 3.19 53.57 -12.49
C PHE A 20 4.19 52.53 -13.01
N ALA A 21 5.34 52.44 -12.38
CA ALA A 21 6.27 51.37 -12.59
C ALA A 21 5.67 50.08 -11.98
N HIS A 22 5.14 49.18 -12.84
CA HIS A 22 4.78 47.84 -12.45
C HIS A 22 6.05 47.00 -12.38
N GLY A 23 6.59 46.80 -11.18
CA GLY A 23 7.56 45.75 -10.94
C GLY A 23 6.94 44.38 -11.09
N PRO A 24 7.68 43.36 -11.58
CA PRO A 24 7.15 42.03 -11.68
C PRO A 24 6.84 41.49 -10.28
N ALA A 25 5.56 41.17 -10.03
CA ALA A 25 5.15 40.43 -8.84
C ALA A 25 5.75 39.02 -8.90
N LEU A 26 6.75 38.76 -8.06
CA LEU A 26 7.23 37.40 -7.82
C LEU A 26 6.12 36.62 -7.14
N THR A 27 5.36 35.84 -7.92
CA THR A 27 4.47 34.83 -7.38
C THR A 27 5.34 33.74 -6.79
N SER A 28 5.54 33.78 -5.47
CA SER A 28 6.10 32.66 -4.73
C SER A 28 5.09 31.51 -4.78
N SER A 29 5.38 30.47 -5.55
CA SER A 29 4.65 29.21 -5.49
C SER A 29 4.65 28.73 -4.04
N PRO A 30 3.53 28.27 -3.48
CA PRO A 30 3.54 27.65 -2.15
C PRO A 30 4.44 26.42 -2.21
N GLY A 31 5.59 26.49 -1.58
CA GLY A 31 6.48 25.36 -1.39
C GLY A 31 5.68 24.24 -0.71
N VAL A 32 5.72 23.05 -1.28
CA VAL A 32 5.20 21.85 -0.63
C VAL A 32 5.95 21.73 0.70
N ALA A 33 5.26 22.00 1.82
CA ALA A 33 5.80 21.82 3.13
C ALA A 33 6.10 20.31 3.30
N HIS A 34 7.37 19.94 3.20
CA HIS A 34 7.79 18.61 3.60
C HIS A 34 7.51 18.49 5.10
N ALA A 35 6.59 17.62 5.48
CA ALA A 35 6.35 17.30 6.87
C ALA A 35 7.68 16.81 7.47
N GLN A 36 8.20 17.54 8.46
CA GLN A 36 9.41 17.13 9.17
C GLN A 36 9.09 15.87 9.97
N SER A 37 9.99 14.88 9.91
CA SER A 37 9.87 13.69 10.75
C SER A 37 9.72 14.04 12.22
N PRO A 38 8.92 13.28 12.97
CA PRO A 38 8.91 13.40 14.42
C PRO A 38 10.33 13.26 14.99
N PRO A 39 10.68 14.02 16.05
CA PRO A 39 11.98 13.90 16.70
C PRO A 39 12.22 12.46 17.18
N GLY A 40 13.44 11.94 16.99
CA GLY A 40 13.84 10.61 17.46
C GLY A 40 13.68 9.47 16.46
N ILE A 41 13.29 9.73 15.22
CA ILE A 41 13.26 8.70 14.17
C ILE A 41 14.70 8.26 13.82
N PRO A 42 15.03 6.96 13.95
CA PRO A 42 16.35 6.44 13.58
C PRO A 42 16.58 6.60 12.07
N ARG A 43 17.85 6.83 11.68
CA ARG A 43 18.22 7.00 10.28
C ARG A 43 19.39 6.12 9.89
N THR A 44 19.38 5.69 8.66
CA THR A 44 20.49 5.02 8.00
C THR A 44 21.64 6.00 7.71
N SER A 45 22.78 5.48 7.31
CA SER A 45 23.98 6.30 7.00
C SER A 45 23.77 7.28 5.85
N ASP A 46 22.82 7.02 4.94
CA ASP A 46 22.42 7.90 3.85
C ASP A 46 21.27 8.87 4.24
N GLY A 47 20.94 8.94 5.54
CA GLY A 47 19.99 9.88 6.11
C GLY A 47 18.51 9.54 5.92
N LYS A 48 18.18 8.38 5.36
CA LYS A 48 16.79 7.90 5.23
C LYS A 48 16.28 7.35 6.55
N PRO A 49 14.96 7.39 6.84
CA PRO A 49 14.41 6.67 7.98
C PRO A 49 14.81 5.21 7.95
N ASP A 50 15.25 4.67 9.09
CA ASP A 50 15.67 3.27 9.21
C ASP A 50 14.47 2.38 9.51
N LEU A 51 13.95 1.73 8.48
CA LEU A 51 12.85 0.77 8.56
C LEU A 51 13.30 -0.63 9.00
N SER A 52 14.61 -0.87 9.16
CA SER A 52 15.13 -2.20 9.52
C SER A 52 14.55 -2.67 10.86
N GLY A 53 14.26 -3.96 10.95
CA GLY A 53 13.74 -4.60 12.15
C GLY A 53 12.65 -5.62 11.87
N ILE A 54 12.13 -6.24 12.92
CA ILE A 54 11.03 -7.20 12.84
C ILE A 54 9.72 -6.47 13.15
N TRP A 55 8.73 -6.63 12.28
CA TRP A 55 7.47 -5.92 12.30
C TRP A 55 6.29 -6.88 12.21
N GLN A 56 5.13 -6.46 12.71
CA GLN A 56 3.89 -7.21 12.62
C GLN A 56 2.68 -6.28 12.61
N ALA A 57 1.67 -6.60 11.82
CA ALA A 57 0.35 -5.98 11.93
C ALA A 57 -0.44 -6.64 13.07
N MET A 58 -1.10 -5.82 13.90
CA MET A 58 -1.91 -6.28 15.04
C MET A 58 -3.38 -6.02 14.75
N ASN A 59 -3.92 -6.65 13.71
CA ASN A 59 -5.31 -6.51 13.26
C ASN A 59 -5.86 -7.85 12.76
N THR A 60 -7.09 -7.86 12.28
CA THR A 60 -7.79 -9.05 11.78
C THR A 60 -7.98 -9.03 10.25
N ALA A 61 -7.26 -8.16 9.53
CA ALA A 61 -7.41 -7.95 8.09
C ALA A 61 -7.11 -9.21 7.25
N ALA A 62 -6.31 -10.15 7.76
CA ALA A 62 -6.09 -11.43 7.08
C ALA A 62 -7.38 -12.27 6.94
N TRP A 63 -8.35 -12.06 7.83
CA TRP A 63 -9.68 -12.70 7.74
C TRP A 63 -10.65 -11.92 6.87
N ASP A 64 -10.73 -10.61 7.08
CA ASP A 64 -11.50 -9.69 6.24
C ASP A 64 -10.88 -8.29 6.35
N ILE A 65 -10.58 -7.66 5.22
CA ILE A 65 -10.07 -6.28 5.18
C ILE A 65 -11.13 -5.23 5.49
N GLN A 66 -12.42 -5.59 5.49
CA GLN A 66 -13.55 -4.75 5.91
C GLN A 66 -13.93 -5.04 7.38
N ASP A 67 -14.72 -4.15 7.98
CA ASP A 67 -15.28 -4.36 9.32
C ASP A 67 -16.08 -5.67 9.37
N HIS A 68 -15.81 -6.52 10.36
CA HIS A 68 -16.48 -7.80 10.47
C HIS A 68 -16.68 -8.25 11.92
N ALA A 69 -17.82 -8.91 12.14
CA ALA A 69 -18.13 -9.48 13.43
C ALA A 69 -17.40 -10.81 13.67
N ALA A 70 -17.18 -11.16 14.93
CA ALA A 70 -16.65 -12.45 15.30
C ALA A 70 -17.58 -13.59 14.86
N GLN A 71 -17.01 -14.62 14.29
CA GLN A 71 -17.69 -15.86 13.88
C GLN A 71 -16.86 -17.06 14.34
N LYS A 72 -17.42 -18.28 14.23
CA LYS A 72 -16.68 -19.49 14.58
C LYS A 72 -15.38 -19.59 13.74
N GLY A 73 -14.23 -19.52 14.40
CA GLY A 73 -12.92 -19.58 13.77
C GLY A 73 -12.46 -18.28 13.09
N VAL A 74 -13.22 -17.19 13.22
CA VAL A 74 -12.90 -15.87 12.66
C VAL A 74 -12.99 -14.83 13.78
N PRO A 75 -11.88 -14.21 14.22
CA PRO A 75 -11.94 -13.11 15.16
C PRO A 75 -12.64 -11.91 14.54
N GLY A 76 -13.45 -11.20 15.31
CA GLY A 76 -14.03 -9.93 14.86
C GLY A 76 -13.04 -8.79 15.00
N GLY A 77 -13.20 -7.75 14.19
CA GLY A 77 -12.37 -6.56 14.29
C GLY A 77 -12.75 -5.46 13.30
N PRO A 78 -12.20 -4.27 13.51
CA PRO A 78 -12.28 -3.21 12.49
C PRO A 78 -11.49 -3.61 11.25
N GLY A 79 -12.00 -3.21 10.09
CA GLY A 79 -11.31 -3.33 8.82
C GLY A 79 -10.15 -2.35 8.70
N VAL A 80 -9.42 -2.46 7.60
CA VAL A 80 -8.30 -1.58 7.24
C VAL A 80 -8.60 -0.76 5.98
N VAL A 81 -9.75 -0.99 5.35
CA VAL A 81 -10.22 -0.26 4.17
C VAL A 81 -10.75 1.11 4.58
N ASP A 82 -10.24 2.17 3.96
CA ASP A 82 -10.69 3.53 4.23
C ASP A 82 -12.18 3.68 3.88
N GLY A 83 -12.99 4.11 4.86
CA GLY A 83 -14.44 4.21 4.72
C GLY A 83 -15.17 2.86 4.61
N ASN A 84 -14.49 1.74 4.79
CA ASN A 84 -15.04 0.38 4.78
C ASN A 84 -15.79 -0.01 3.48
N ASP A 85 -15.49 0.68 2.36
CA ASP A 85 -16.13 0.48 1.06
C ASP A 85 -15.12 0.06 -0.01
N ILE A 86 -15.36 -1.11 -0.63
CA ILE A 86 -14.59 -1.61 -1.76
C ILE A 86 -15.45 -1.48 -3.02
N PRO A 87 -15.05 -0.64 -3.98
CA PRO A 87 -15.87 -0.27 -5.12
C PRO A 87 -15.85 -1.34 -6.24
N TYR A 88 -16.39 -2.51 -5.97
CA TYR A 88 -16.41 -3.62 -6.91
C TYR A 88 -17.22 -3.32 -8.18
N GLN A 89 -16.73 -3.81 -9.33
CA GLN A 89 -17.56 -4.03 -10.50
C GLN A 89 -18.70 -5.02 -10.15
N PRO A 90 -19.89 -4.89 -10.73
CA PRO A 90 -21.03 -5.78 -10.40
C PRO A 90 -20.72 -7.28 -10.53
N TRP A 91 -19.99 -7.68 -11.57
CA TRP A 91 -19.57 -9.08 -11.76
C TRP A 91 -18.57 -9.53 -10.69
N ALA A 92 -17.67 -8.63 -10.29
CA ALA A 92 -16.61 -8.94 -9.33
C ALA A 92 -17.16 -9.15 -7.91
N LEU A 93 -18.23 -8.44 -7.55
CA LEU A 93 -18.92 -8.67 -6.28
C LEU A 93 -19.50 -10.08 -6.19
N ALA A 94 -20.08 -10.59 -7.29
CA ALA A 94 -20.55 -11.98 -7.36
C ALA A 94 -19.38 -12.96 -7.23
N LYS A 95 -18.25 -12.67 -7.85
CA LYS A 95 -17.04 -13.49 -7.76
C LYS A 95 -16.47 -13.50 -6.33
N LYS A 96 -16.40 -12.34 -5.64
CA LYS A 96 -16.03 -12.28 -4.21
C LYS A 96 -16.88 -13.25 -3.38
N LYS A 97 -18.21 -13.23 -3.56
CA LYS A 97 -19.11 -14.12 -2.83
C LYS A 97 -18.80 -15.59 -3.12
N GLN A 98 -18.62 -15.97 -4.37
CA GLN A 98 -18.22 -17.32 -4.76
C GLN A 98 -16.88 -17.72 -4.12
N ASN A 99 -15.89 -16.84 -4.13
CA ASN A 99 -14.60 -17.08 -3.47
C ASN A 99 -14.78 -17.36 -1.98
N TYR A 100 -15.60 -16.55 -1.29
CA TYR A 100 -15.88 -16.76 0.13
C TYR A 100 -16.53 -18.12 0.40
N GLU A 101 -17.50 -18.52 -0.40
CA GLU A 101 -18.18 -19.83 -0.26
C GLU A 101 -17.21 -21.00 -0.45
N GLN A 102 -16.20 -20.83 -1.30
CA GLN A 102 -15.22 -21.88 -1.65
C GLN A 102 -13.83 -21.64 -1.02
N ARG A 103 -13.70 -20.72 -0.06
CA ARG A 103 -12.41 -20.30 0.49
C ARG A 103 -11.56 -21.44 1.07
N ALA A 104 -12.18 -22.46 1.62
CA ALA A 104 -11.46 -23.61 2.18
C ALA A 104 -10.61 -24.38 1.14
N THR A 105 -10.95 -24.25 -0.15
CA THR A 105 -10.27 -24.96 -1.23
C THR A 105 -9.64 -24.05 -2.28
N LEU A 106 -10.13 -22.80 -2.41
CA LEU A 106 -9.67 -21.88 -3.45
C LEU A 106 -8.70 -20.81 -2.92
N ASP A 107 -8.77 -20.45 -1.63
CA ASP A 107 -7.83 -19.47 -1.08
C ASP A 107 -6.39 -19.96 -1.27
N PRO A 108 -5.50 -19.18 -1.91
CA PRO A 108 -4.10 -19.56 -2.08
C PRO A 108 -3.38 -19.79 -0.74
N GLU A 109 -3.75 -19.09 0.32
CA GLU A 109 -3.23 -19.34 1.68
C GLU A 109 -3.55 -20.76 2.15
N ALA A 110 -4.77 -21.25 1.90
CA ALA A 110 -5.16 -22.62 2.27
C ALA A 110 -4.34 -23.69 1.54
N LYS A 111 -3.73 -23.34 0.42
CA LYS A 111 -2.84 -24.21 -0.38
C LYS A 111 -1.36 -24.02 -0.06
N CYS A 112 -1.02 -23.20 0.92
CA CYS A 112 0.35 -22.80 1.23
C CYS A 112 1.07 -22.09 0.08
N TYR A 113 0.34 -21.41 -0.80
CA TYR A 113 0.91 -20.54 -1.82
C TYR A 113 1.19 -19.17 -1.21
N LEU A 114 1.99 -18.36 -1.91
CA LEU A 114 2.25 -16.99 -1.54
C LEU A 114 0.93 -16.20 -1.52
N PRO A 115 0.56 -15.52 -0.42
CA PRO A 115 -0.71 -14.81 -0.33
C PRO A 115 -0.75 -13.49 -1.11
N GLY A 116 0.39 -13.06 -1.68
CA GLY A 116 0.48 -11.81 -2.44
C GLY A 116 0.65 -10.56 -1.56
N VAL A 117 0.86 -9.43 -2.23
CA VAL A 117 0.88 -8.10 -1.61
C VAL A 117 -0.46 -7.43 -1.92
N PRO A 118 -1.12 -6.72 -0.98
CA PRO A 118 -0.60 -6.33 0.33
C PRO A 118 -0.86 -7.35 1.45
N ARG A 119 -1.52 -8.49 1.18
CA ARG A 119 -1.93 -9.48 2.22
C ARG A 119 -0.77 -9.93 3.10
N MET A 120 0.43 -10.11 2.53
CA MET A 120 1.63 -10.47 3.31
C MET A 120 1.92 -9.48 4.45
N MET A 121 1.56 -8.20 4.29
CA MET A 121 1.85 -7.16 5.27
C MET A 121 0.98 -7.24 6.53
N TYR A 122 -0.18 -7.92 6.46
CA TYR A 122 -1.12 -8.06 7.58
C TYR A 122 -1.50 -9.51 7.90
N MET A 123 -0.74 -10.47 7.39
CA MET A 123 -0.80 -11.84 7.91
C MET A 123 -0.45 -11.81 9.41
N PRO A 124 -1.04 -12.71 10.24
CA PRO A 124 -0.79 -12.72 11.68
C PRO A 124 0.60 -13.29 12.06
N PHE A 125 1.59 -13.05 11.22
CA PHE A 125 2.96 -13.49 11.34
C PHE A 125 3.90 -12.29 11.23
N PRO A 126 5.04 -12.28 11.97
CA PRO A 126 6.03 -11.23 11.84
C PRO A 126 6.78 -11.32 10.50
N PHE A 127 7.36 -10.19 10.11
CA PHE A 127 8.30 -10.11 9.00
C PHE A 127 9.45 -9.18 9.34
N GLN A 128 10.61 -9.42 8.75
CA GLN A 128 11.81 -8.61 8.95
C GLN A 128 12.07 -7.74 7.72
N ILE A 129 12.33 -6.46 7.95
CA ILE A 129 12.88 -5.54 6.95
C ILE A 129 14.39 -5.45 7.16
N ILE A 130 15.14 -5.65 6.09
CA ILE A 130 16.58 -5.40 5.99
C ILE A 130 16.74 -4.30 4.96
N GLN A 131 17.17 -3.12 5.40
CA GLN A 131 17.35 -1.96 4.54
C GLN A 131 18.82 -1.75 4.22
N THR A 132 19.14 -1.72 2.92
CA THR A 132 20.46 -1.44 2.40
C THR A 132 20.39 -0.30 1.37
N PRO A 133 21.50 0.36 1.01
CA PRO A 133 21.49 1.31 -0.07
C PRO A 133 21.00 0.66 -1.39
N GLY A 134 19.92 1.22 -1.94
CA GLY A 134 19.34 0.76 -3.22
C GLY A 134 18.35 -0.40 -3.13
N GLU A 135 18.14 -1.02 -1.94
CA GLU A 135 17.22 -2.14 -1.81
C GLU A 135 16.70 -2.30 -0.37
N LEU A 136 15.43 -2.70 -0.24
CA LEU A 136 14.91 -3.29 0.97
C LEU A 136 14.54 -4.75 0.70
N THR A 137 15.04 -5.65 1.54
CA THR A 137 14.64 -7.06 1.53
C THR A 137 13.66 -7.29 2.68
N MET A 138 12.50 -7.86 2.39
CA MET A 138 11.51 -8.25 3.38
C MET A 138 11.45 -9.77 3.48
N LEU A 139 11.76 -10.30 4.66
CA LEU A 139 11.71 -11.72 4.97
C LEU A 139 10.45 -11.98 5.79
N PHE A 140 9.58 -12.84 5.32
CA PHE A 140 8.33 -13.18 6.00
C PHE A 140 8.43 -14.54 6.68
N GLU A 141 7.97 -14.63 7.93
CA GLU A 141 7.87 -15.90 8.64
C GLU A 141 6.93 -16.87 7.92
N PHE A 142 5.79 -16.35 7.42
CA PHE A 142 4.83 -17.15 6.67
C PHE A 142 5.43 -17.63 5.34
N VAL A 143 5.41 -18.93 5.11
CA VAL A 143 5.91 -19.66 3.92
C VAL A 143 7.33 -19.29 3.49
N HIS A 144 8.15 -18.76 4.39
CA HIS A 144 9.54 -18.33 4.13
C HIS A 144 9.65 -17.38 2.91
N ALA A 145 8.63 -16.56 2.69
CA ALA A 145 8.59 -15.66 1.55
C ALA A 145 9.65 -14.57 1.65
N VAL A 146 10.20 -14.19 0.51
CA VAL A 146 11.12 -13.08 0.37
C VAL A 146 10.56 -12.10 -0.66
N ARG A 147 10.57 -10.82 -0.31
CA ARG A 147 10.19 -9.73 -1.21
C ARG A 147 11.35 -8.74 -1.32
N PHE A 148 11.70 -8.37 -2.54
CA PHE A 148 12.67 -7.32 -2.82
C PHE A 148 11.95 -6.05 -3.24
N VAL A 149 12.35 -4.92 -2.65
CA VAL A 149 11.91 -3.58 -3.04
C VAL A 149 13.15 -2.82 -3.50
N PHE A 150 13.26 -2.62 -4.79
CA PHE A 150 14.42 -1.94 -5.38
C PHE A 150 14.24 -0.43 -5.30
N THR A 151 15.18 0.26 -4.64
CA THR A 151 15.20 1.73 -4.49
C THR A 151 16.36 2.38 -5.24
N ASN A 152 16.92 1.66 -6.20
CA ASN A 152 18.05 2.06 -7.01
C ASN A 152 17.69 2.93 -8.23
N GLY A 153 16.40 3.26 -8.41
CA GLY A 153 15.91 4.08 -9.53
C GLY A 153 15.71 3.33 -10.84
N GLU A 154 15.92 2.02 -10.86
CA GLU A 154 15.64 1.19 -12.04
C GLU A 154 14.13 1.05 -12.27
N PRO A 155 13.63 1.15 -13.51
CA PRO A 155 12.22 0.98 -13.84
C PRO A 155 11.78 -0.47 -13.71
N HIS A 156 10.47 -0.68 -13.72
CA HIS A 156 9.90 -2.02 -13.84
C HIS A 156 10.40 -2.73 -15.11
N PRO A 157 10.65 -4.05 -15.05
CA PRO A 157 11.02 -4.81 -16.22
C PRO A 157 9.92 -4.79 -17.28
N ARG A 158 10.29 -4.88 -18.54
CA ARG A 158 9.35 -4.88 -19.66
C ARG A 158 9.06 -6.31 -20.12
N GLY A 159 7.85 -6.55 -20.57
CA GLY A 159 7.44 -7.82 -21.16
C GLY A 159 6.30 -8.49 -20.38
N PRO A 160 5.83 -9.64 -20.85
CA PRO A 160 4.77 -10.42 -20.21
C PRO A 160 5.35 -11.26 -19.06
N ILE A 161 5.73 -10.57 -18.00
CA ILE A 161 6.31 -11.17 -16.79
C ILE A 161 5.34 -10.91 -15.66
N ASP A 162 5.09 -11.91 -14.83
CA ASP A 162 4.27 -11.78 -13.63
C ASP A 162 4.91 -12.50 -12.43
N TRP A 163 4.54 -12.04 -11.25
CA TRP A 163 4.97 -12.61 -9.98
C TRP A 163 3.83 -12.67 -8.97
N TRP A 164 3.95 -13.59 -8.02
CA TRP A 164 3.03 -13.69 -6.90
C TRP A 164 3.02 -12.45 -5.99
N LEU A 165 4.17 -11.79 -5.83
CA LEU A 165 4.33 -10.60 -5.00
C LEU A 165 4.45 -9.31 -5.82
N GLY A 166 4.29 -9.40 -7.15
CA GLY A 166 4.56 -8.30 -8.07
C GLY A 166 6.04 -7.90 -8.14
N ASP A 167 6.38 -6.97 -9.01
CA ASP A 167 7.66 -6.27 -9.04
C ASP A 167 7.54 -4.95 -8.27
N SER A 168 8.42 -4.72 -7.30
CA SER A 168 8.34 -3.58 -6.38
C SER A 168 9.47 -2.60 -6.61
N ARG A 169 9.13 -1.35 -7.00
CA ARG A 169 10.07 -0.24 -7.22
C ARG A 169 9.79 0.88 -6.23
N GLY A 170 10.79 1.20 -5.42
CA GLY A 170 10.67 2.18 -4.35
C GLY A 170 11.44 3.46 -4.62
N HIS A 171 10.93 4.56 -4.07
CA HIS A 171 11.65 5.83 -3.97
C HIS A 171 11.25 6.55 -2.69
N TRP A 172 12.07 7.51 -2.27
CA TRP A 172 11.79 8.27 -1.05
C TRP A 172 11.16 9.61 -1.37
N GLU A 173 10.00 9.89 -0.77
CA GLU A 173 9.36 11.20 -0.72
C GLU A 173 9.52 11.78 0.68
N GLY A 174 10.57 12.58 0.90
CA GLY A 174 10.94 13.01 2.24
C GLY A 174 11.27 11.82 3.14
N ASP A 175 10.47 11.61 4.18
CA ASP A 175 10.62 10.52 5.15
C ASP A 175 9.66 9.34 4.92
N THR A 176 8.99 9.31 3.79
CA THR A 176 8.11 8.21 3.39
C THR A 176 8.76 7.43 2.25
N LEU A 177 8.90 6.11 2.44
CA LEU A 177 9.19 5.20 1.33
C LEU A 177 7.90 4.97 0.56
N VAL A 178 7.91 5.28 -0.72
CA VAL A 178 6.81 4.99 -1.66
C VAL A 178 7.23 3.85 -2.55
N VAL A 179 6.38 2.83 -2.66
CA VAL A 179 6.66 1.63 -3.45
C VAL A 179 5.56 1.44 -4.47
N ASP A 180 5.94 1.49 -5.73
CA ASP A 180 5.11 1.16 -6.87
C ASP A 180 5.21 -0.34 -7.14
N VAL A 181 4.06 -1.04 -7.30
CA VAL A 181 4.04 -2.49 -7.46
C VAL A 181 3.11 -2.88 -8.59
N VAL A 182 3.65 -3.54 -9.58
CA VAL A 182 2.94 -4.03 -10.78
C VAL A 182 3.35 -5.47 -11.11
N HIS A 183 2.87 -5.99 -12.21
CA HIS A 183 3.19 -7.34 -12.70
C HIS A 183 2.76 -8.46 -11.74
N PHE A 184 1.56 -8.35 -11.22
CA PHE A 184 0.95 -9.42 -10.46
C PHE A 184 0.38 -10.51 -11.39
N ASN A 185 0.37 -11.75 -10.92
CA ASN A 185 -0.57 -12.73 -11.43
C ASN A 185 -1.93 -12.58 -10.74
N ASP A 186 -2.95 -13.28 -11.21
CA ASP A 186 -4.31 -13.25 -10.65
C ASP A 186 -4.55 -14.33 -9.57
N GLN A 187 -3.47 -14.93 -9.04
CA GLN A 187 -3.55 -16.12 -8.19
C GLN A 187 -3.71 -15.80 -6.70
N THR A 188 -3.65 -14.53 -6.30
CA THR A 188 -3.67 -14.13 -4.90
C THR A 188 -4.97 -13.42 -4.52
N TRP A 189 -5.29 -13.44 -3.22
CA TRP A 189 -6.45 -12.77 -2.65
C TRP A 189 -6.00 -11.76 -1.59
N PHE A 190 -6.84 -10.75 -1.32
CA PHE A 190 -6.56 -9.79 -0.23
C PHE A 190 -6.81 -10.38 1.16
N ASP A 191 -7.71 -11.36 1.31
CA ASP A 191 -8.09 -11.94 2.60
C ASP A 191 -8.85 -13.27 2.45
N ARG A 192 -9.26 -13.83 3.59
CA ARG A 192 -10.09 -15.05 3.63
C ARG A 192 -11.58 -14.79 3.39
N ALA A 193 -12.01 -13.51 3.29
CA ALA A 193 -13.37 -13.13 2.92
C ALA A 193 -13.61 -13.18 1.40
N GLY A 194 -12.61 -13.58 0.63
CA GLY A 194 -12.70 -13.75 -0.82
C GLY A 194 -12.47 -12.48 -1.61
N ASN A 195 -11.99 -11.41 -0.99
CA ASN A 195 -11.57 -10.20 -1.67
C ASN A 195 -10.37 -10.53 -2.58
N PHE A 196 -10.44 -10.16 -3.85
CA PHE A 196 -9.51 -10.59 -4.89
C PHE A 196 -9.16 -9.47 -5.87
N HIS A 197 -8.22 -9.74 -6.74
CA HIS A 197 -7.79 -8.84 -7.82
C HIS A 197 -7.55 -9.63 -9.11
N SER A 198 -7.30 -8.93 -10.20
CA SER A 198 -6.82 -9.49 -11.46
C SER A 198 -5.31 -9.26 -11.64
N GLU A 199 -4.77 -9.70 -12.76
CA GLU A 199 -3.39 -9.43 -13.19
C GLU A 199 -3.16 -7.94 -13.49
N ALA A 200 -4.23 -7.14 -13.60
CA ALA A 200 -4.14 -5.69 -13.80
C ALA A 200 -3.96 -4.91 -12.48
N LEU A 201 -3.75 -5.60 -11.36
CA LEU A 201 -3.51 -4.97 -10.08
C LEU A 201 -2.29 -4.06 -10.14
N HIS A 202 -2.46 -2.84 -9.67
CA HIS A 202 -1.44 -1.85 -9.41
C HIS A 202 -1.57 -1.38 -7.96
N LEU A 203 -0.47 -1.39 -7.22
CA LEU A 203 -0.43 -0.89 -5.85
C LEU A 203 0.56 0.26 -5.74
N VAL A 204 0.21 1.26 -4.94
CA VAL A 204 1.15 2.27 -4.47
C VAL A 204 1.16 2.21 -2.95
N GLU A 205 2.21 1.66 -2.39
CA GLU A 205 2.39 1.50 -0.95
C GLU A 205 3.21 2.67 -0.38
N ARG A 206 2.91 3.03 0.86
CA ARG A 206 3.61 4.10 1.60
C ARG A 206 3.99 3.62 2.99
N TYR A 207 5.25 3.72 3.32
CA TYR A 207 5.81 3.34 4.62
C TYR A 207 6.37 4.58 5.29
N THR A 208 5.76 5.00 6.39
CA THR A 208 6.19 6.19 7.15
C THR A 208 6.43 5.82 8.60
N LEU A 209 7.67 5.98 9.11
CA LEU A 209 7.94 5.87 10.54
C LEU A 209 7.27 7.03 11.28
N ILE A 210 6.21 6.76 12.03
CA ILE A 210 5.52 7.75 12.88
C ILE A 210 6.11 7.81 14.28
N THR A 211 6.76 6.74 14.72
CA THR A 211 7.64 6.66 15.90
C THR A 211 8.76 5.67 15.59
N PRO A 212 9.81 5.54 16.43
CA PRO A 212 10.83 4.51 16.24
C PRO A 212 10.28 3.08 16.18
N ASP A 213 9.10 2.83 16.76
CA ASP A 213 8.50 1.50 16.91
C ASP A 213 7.21 1.32 16.11
N HIS A 214 6.78 2.30 15.32
CA HIS A 214 5.54 2.22 14.56
C HIS A 214 5.74 2.74 13.13
N ILE A 215 5.37 1.92 12.14
CA ILE A 215 5.25 2.33 10.75
C ILE A 215 3.76 2.53 10.44
N GLN A 216 3.38 3.71 9.97
CA GLN A 216 2.13 3.88 9.26
C GLN A 216 2.30 3.28 7.86
N TYR A 217 1.59 2.21 7.58
CA TYR A 217 1.50 1.59 6.27
C TYR A 217 0.18 1.99 5.61
N ALA A 218 0.25 2.52 4.42
CA ALA A 218 -0.91 2.84 3.61
C ALA A 218 -0.71 2.29 2.19
N VAL A 219 -1.78 1.85 1.55
CA VAL A 219 -1.71 1.35 0.18
C VAL A 219 -2.94 1.79 -0.62
N MET A 220 -2.70 2.37 -1.79
CA MET A 220 -3.71 2.57 -2.82
C MET A 220 -3.77 1.31 -3.68
N VAL A 221 -4.98 0.84 -3.93
CA VAL A 221 -5.28 -0.32 -4.75
C VAL A 221 -6.01 0.14 -6.01
N GLU A 222 -5.46 -0.16 -7.15
CA GLU A 222 -6.06 0.10 -8.45
C GLU A 222 -6.11 -1.19 -9.27
N ASP A 223 -7.29 -1.57 -9.74
CA ASP A 223 -7.49 -2.68 -10.67
C ASP A 223 -8.77 -2.40 -11.47
N PRO A 224 -8.66 -1.78 -12.65
CA PRO A 224 -9.82 -1.35 -13.44
C PRO A 224 -10.68 -2.51 -13.98
N LYS A 225 -10.17 -3.75 -13.92
CA LYS A 225 -10.95 -4.94 -14.27
C LYS A 225 -11.89 -5.35 -13.15
N VAL A 226 -11.49 -5.15 -11.89
CA VAL A 226 -12.20 -5.62 -10.70
C VAL A 226 -12.95 -4.49 -10.01
N PHE A 227 -12.38 -3.28 -9.98
CA PHE A 227 -12.93 -2.14 -9.26
C PHE A 227 -13.35 -1.01 -10.20
N THR A 228 -14.34 -0.23 -9.78
CA THR A 228 -14.84 0.93 -10.55
C THR A 228 -13.99 2.19 -10.37
N ARG A 229 -13.17 2.25 -9.33
CA ARG A 229 -12.24 3.32 -8.99
C ARG A 229 -11.15 2.80 -8.08
N PRO A 230 -9.99 3.49 -7.96
CA PRO A 230 -9.01 3.20 -6.91
C PRO A 230 -9.62 3.36 -5.51
N TRP A 231 -9.08 2.62 -4.54
CA TRP A 231 -9.45 2.66 -3.14
C TRP A 231 -8.22 2.46 -2.26
N ASN A 232 -8.33 2.77 -0.96
CA ASN A 232 -7.20 2.75 -0.06
C ASN A 232 -7.45 1.85 1.14
N MET A 233 -6.38 1.38 1.72
CA MET A 233 -6.35 0.79 3.05
C MET A 233 -5.14 1.31 3.83
N SER A 234 -5.27 1.33 5.16
CA SER A 234 -4.18 1.77 6.02
C SER A 234 -4.17 1.04 7.36
N MET A 235 -2.98 0.89 7.93
CA MET A 235 -2.78 0.23 9.22
C MET A 235 -1.45 0.60 9.85
N THR A 236 -1.30 0.32 11.13
CA THR A 236 -0.02 0.45 11.83
C THR A 236 0.69 -0.89 11.89
N LEU A 237 1.98 -0.88 11.56
CA LEU A 237 2.89 -2.00 11.80
C LEU A 237 3.68 -1.71 13.08
N TYR A 238 3.80 -2.70 13.93
CA TYR A 238 4.42 -2.62 15.25
C TYR A 238 5.76 -3.34 15.26
N ARG A 239 6.80 -2.69 15.81
CA ARG A 239 8.13 -3.27 15.94
C ARG A 239 8.17 -4.28 17.08
N HIS A 240 8.77 -5.44 16.86
CA HIS A 240 9.15 -6.37 17.92
C HIS A 240 10.33 -5.80 18.71
N LYS A 241 10.11 -5.52 20.01
CA LYS A 241 11.09 -4.86 20.88
C LYS A 241 12.02 -5.82 21.61
N ASN A 242 11.73 -7.11 21.60
CA ASN A 242 12.61 -8.09 22.22
C ASN A 242 13.94 -8.14 21.46
N ARG A 243 15.05 -7.96 22.17
CA ARG A 243 16.40 -8.00 21.57
C ARG A 243 16.74 -9.35 20.95
N ASN A 244 16.10 -10.42 21.42
CA ASN A 244 16.25 -11.77 20.90
C ASN A 244 15.12 -12.15 19.94
N ALA A 245 14.34 -11.19 19.45
CA ALA A 245 13.32 -11.47 18.45
C ALA A 245 13.97 -12.01 17.18
N GLN A 246 13.43 -13.08 16.67
CA GLN A 246 13.81 -13.70 15.41
C GLN A 246 12.55 -14.23 14.72
N LEU A 247 12.60 -14.40 13.43
CA LEU A 247 11.57 -15.12 12.70
C LEU A 247 11.70 -16.61 13.01
N PHE A 248 10.58 -17.29 13.12
CA PHE A 248 10.56 -18.74 13.28
C PHE A 248 10.45 -19.43 11.92
N ASP A 249 10.84 -20.68 11.88
CA ASP A 249 10.59 -21.55 10.75
C ASP A 249 9.10 -21.95 10.76
N TYR A 250 8.30 -21.23 9.96
CA TYR A 250 6.90 -21.58 9.82
C TYR A 250 6.68 -22.41 8.57
N GLU A 251 6.52 -23.70 8.78
CA GLU A 251 6.12 -24.62 7.71
C GLU A 251 4.61 -24.58 7.52
N CYS A 252 4.16 -24.09 6.38
CA CYS A 252 2.78 -24.19 5.97
C CYS A 252 2.54 -25.57 5.35
N TYR A 253 1.77 -26.37 6.02
CA TYR A 253 1.31 -27.63 5.45
C TYR A 253 -0.11 -27.45 4.91
N GLY A 254 -0.29 -27.69 3.62
CA GLY A 254 -1.63 -27.73 3.02
C GLY A 254 -2.51 -28.77 3.73
N PHE A 255 -3.81 -28.59 3.67
CA PHE A 255 -4.78 -29.43 4.39
C PHE A 255 -4.77 -30.93 4.01
N ASP A 256 -3.91 -31.35 3.08
CA ASP A 256 -3.78 -32.73 2.60
C ASP A 256 -2.49 -33.41 3.09
N LEU A 257 -2.01 -33.06 4.30
CA LEU A 257 -0.81 -33.69 4.88
C LEU A 257 -0.83 -35.22 4.81
N GLU A 258 -1.98 -35.85 5.13
CA GLU A 258 -2.13 -37.31 5.07
C GLU A 258 -1.96 -37.88 3.66
N LYS A 259 -2.28 -37.11 2.63
CA LYS A 259 -2.17 -37.52 1.23
C LYS A 259 -0.74 -37.43 0.69
N TYR A 260 -0.01 -36.37 1.09
CA TYR A 260 1.33 -36.09 0.57
C TYR A 260 2.46 -36.61 1.44
N TYR A 261 2.22 -36.80 2.74
CA TYR A 261 3.16 -37.33 3.72
C TYR A 261 2.51 -38.45 4.55
N PRO A 262 2.32 -39.64 3.96
CA PRO A 262 1.70 -40.77 4.65
C PRO A 262 2.70 -41.41 5.66
N TYR A 263 3.21 -40.63 6.61
CA TYR A 263 4.01 -41.18 7.71
C TYR A 263 3.07 -41.70 8.80
N PRO A 264 2.97 -43.03 8.97
CA PRO A 264 2.10 -43.66 9.97
C PRO A 264 2.37 -43.21 11.39
N GLU A 265 3.64 -42.87 11.69
CA GLU A 265 4.12 -42.40 12.98
C GLU A 265 3.68 -40.99 13.39
N MET A 266 3.21 -40.19 12.46
CA MET A 266 2.66 -38.82 12.74
C MET A 266 1.16 -38.81 13.01
N ARG A 267 0.50 -39.95 13.04
CA ARG A 267 -0.89 -40.02 13.49
C ARG A 267 -0.94 -39.75 14.99
N VAL A 268 -1.42 -38.55 15.36
CA VAL A 268 -1.75 -38.25 16.74
C VAL A 268 -2.74 -39.34 17.21
N PRO A 269 -2.45 -40.08 18.31
CA PRO A 269 -3.42 -41.04 18.86
C PRO A 269 -4.73 -40.30 19.14
N GLN A 270 -5.85 -40.84 18.70
CA GLN A 270 -7.19 -40.31 18.97
C GLN A 270 -7.54 -40.42 20.45
#